data_20c449e26a186df1f03d7c12dc33ca74
#
_entry.id   20c449e26a186df1f03d7c12dc33ca74
#
_cell.length_a   1.000
_cell.length_b   1.000
_cell.length_c   1.000
_cell.angle_alpha   90.00
_cell.angle_beta   90.00
_cell.angle_gamma   90.00
#
_symmetry.space_group_name_H-M   'P 1'
#
loop_
_entity.id
_entity.type
_entity.pdbx_description
1 polymer ?
#
loop_
_entity_poly.entity_id
_entity_poly.type
_entity_poly.pdbx_seq_one_letter_code
_entity_poly.pdbx_strand_id
1 'polypeptide(L)'
;MTSNIVIQKDKIISVGELNKSAKYLLEHNFNNVSVIGEISNLSKPSSGHVYFTLKDKDGAIKCAMFKSVNIRQNFTPQNGDQCIIKGQVSLYTIRGDFQLIVKAIEPSGIGNLTHEFEKLKKKLKNQGLFDSNQKLVIPQNPKHVGVITSPSTAAFQDIISTVMRRAPSTQISLSEAVVQGENAHISI
;
A
#
# COMPACT_ATOMS: atom_id res chain seq x y z
N MET A 1 -3.33 -7.70 -41.63
CA MET A 1 -2.94 -9.09 -41.94
C MET A 1 -2.50 -9.73 -40.64
N THR A 2 -3.39 -10.48 -40.01
CA THR A 2 -3.17 -11.20 -38.76
C THR A 2 -2.43 -12.50 -39.10
N SER A 3 -1.11 -12.49 -39.00
CA SER A 3 -0.32 -13.71 -39.10
C SER A 3 -0.61 -14.57 -37.86
N ASN A 4 -1.58 -15.48 -37.99
CA ASN A 4 -1.74 -16.56 -37.04
C ASN A 4 -0.46 -17.42 -37.07
N ILE A 5 0.42 -17.26 -36.07
CA ILE A 5 1.50 -18.21 -35.84
C ILE A 5 0.85 -19.46 -35.26
N VAL A 6 0.32 -20.28 -36.14
CA VAL A 6 -0.05 -21.67 -35.83
C VAL A 6 1.25 -22.47 -35.87
N ILE A 7 1.76 -22.86 -34.70
CA ILE A 7 2.82 -23.85 -34.65
C ILE A 7 2.23 -25.12 -35.28
N GLN A 8 2.70 -25.50 -36.49
CA GLN A 8 2.30 -26.74 -37.13
C GLN A 8 2.70 -27.89 -36.17
N LYS A 9 1.70 -28.74 -35.84
CA LYS A 9 1.93 -29.99 -35.11
C LYS A 9 3.04 -30.74 -35.83
N ASP A 10 4.04 -31.23 -35.06
CA ASP A 10 5.14 -32.13 -35.51
C ASP A 10 6.35 -31.43 -36.18
N LYS A 11 6.50 -30.12 -36.14
CA LYS A 11 7.75 -29.48 -36.56
C LYS A 11 8.74 -29.38 -35.40
N ILE A 12 9.93 -29.96 -35.59
CA ILE A 12 11.04 -29.82 -34.65
C ILE A 12 11.55 -28.38 -34.77
N ILE A 13 11.51 -27.63 -33.66
CA ILE A 13 11.99 -26.26 -33.56
C ILE A 13 13.08 -26.12 -32.48
N SER A 14 13.95 -25.15 -32.62
CA SER A 14 14.96 -24.85 -31.61
C SER A 14 14.34 -24.17 -30.39
N VAL A 15 15.04 -24.20 -29.22
CA VAL A 15 14.64 -23.47 -28.00
C VAL A 15 14.50 -21.97 -28.26
N GLY A 16 15.41 -21.40 -29.06
CA GLY A 16 15.36 -20.00 -29.42
C GLY A 16 14.11 -19.62 -30.25
N GLU A 17 13.72 -20.51 -31.20
CA GLU A 17 12.49 -20.33 -31.99
C GLU A 17 11.23 -20.45 -31.12
N LEU A 18 11.21 -21.44 -30.20
CA LEU A 18 10.13 -21.59 -29.24
C LEU A 18 9.98 -20.35 -28.38
N ASN A 19 11.06 -19.84 -27.77
CA ASN A 19 11.03 -18.65 -26.92
C ASN A 19 10.62 -17.39 -27.69
N LYS A 20 11.05 -17.23 -28.96
CA LYS A 20 10.62 -16.12 -29.81
C LYS A 20 9.13 -16.19 -30.12
N SER A 21 8.61 -17.37 -30.43
CA SER A 21 7.19 -17.59 -30.73
C SER A 21 6.34 -17.35 -29.49
N ALA A 22 6.74 -17.86 -28.32
CA ALA A 22 6.07 -17.62 -27.04
C ALA A 22 6.07 -16.12 -26.68
N LYS A 23 7.20 -15.44 -26.84
CA LYS A 23 7.30 -13.99 -26.63
C LYS A 23 6.30 -13.23 -27.51
N TYR A 24 6.25 -13.54 -28.79
CA TYR A 24 5.32 -12.89 -29.73
C TYR A 24 3.87 -13.07 -29.29
N LEU A 25 3.47 -14.30 -28.95
CA LEU A 25 2.11 -14.59 -28.49
C LEU A 25 1.76 -13.84 -27.20
N LEU A 26 2.68 -13.80 -26.23
CA LEU A 26 2.48 -13.09 -24.98
C LEU A 26 2.36 -11.58 -25.21
N GLU A 27 3.26 -11.00 -25.98
CA GLU A 27 3.26 -9.56 -26.25
C GLU A 27 2.04 -9.12 -27.06
N HIS A 28 1.54 -9.99 -27.95
CA HIS A 28 0.35 -9.69 -28.73
C HIS A 28 -0.93 -9.76 -27.91
N ASN A 29 -1.09 -10.78 -27.07
CA ASN A 29 -2.31 -11.00 -26.30
C ASN A 29 -2.35 -10.21 -24.97
N PHE A 30 -1.19 -9.92 -24.38
CA PHE A 30 -1.07 -9.24 -23.10
C PHE A 30 -0.25 -7.94 -23.20
N ASN A 31 -0.53 -7.15 -24.24
CA ASN A 31 0.20 -5.92 -24.52
C ASN A 31 -0.11 -4.79 -23.51
N ASN A 32 -1.30 -4.78 -22.92
CA ASN A 32 -1.70 -3.75 -21.96
C ASN A 32 -2.57 -4.38 -20.89
N VAL A 33 -1.91 -4.87 -19.85
CA VAL A 33 -2.57 -5.51 -18.70
C VAL A 33 -2.40 -4.64 -17.45
N SER A 34 -3.39 -4.70 -16.56
CA SER A 34 -3.30 -4.12 -15.23
C SER A 34 -3.32 -5.26 -14.21
N VAL A 35 -2.26 -5.39 -13.43
CA VAL A 35 -2.09 -6.48 -12.46
C VAL A 35 -1.92 -5.87 -11.07
N ILE A 36 -2.69 -6.35 -10.10
CA ILE A 36 -2.59 -5.94 -8.70
C ILE A 36 -1.79 -6.97 -7.92
N GLY A 37 -0.94 -6.51 -7.01
CA GLY A 37 -0.17 -7.38 -6.12
C GLY A 37 0.72 -6.61 -5.16
N GLU A 38 1.41 -7.34 -4.30
CA GLU A 38 2.40 -6.84 -3.36
C GLU A 38 3.80 -6.88 -3.98
N ILE A 39 4.56 -5.80 -3.81
CA ILE A 39 5.96 -5.72 -4.26
C ILE A 39 6.86 -6.49 -3.29
N SER A 40 7.73 -7.32 -3.83
CA SER A 40 8.78 -8.03 -3.08
C SER A 40 10.07 -8.12 -3.89
N ASN A 41 11.19 -8.42 -3.22
CA ASN A 41 12.51 -8.57 -3.83
C ASN A 41 12.93 -7.36 -4.70
N LEU A 42 12.60 -6.16 -4.26
CA LEU A 42 12.89 -4.94 -4.99
C LEU A 42 14.40 -4.69 -5.06
N SER A 43 14.92 -4.48 -6.27
CA SER A 43 16.31 -4.18 -6.57
C SER A 43 16.43 -2.96 -7.47
N LYS A 44 17.34 -2.03 -7.12
CA LYS A 44 17.61 -0.79 -7.85
C LYS A 44 19.10 -0.73 -8.20
N PRO A 45 19.54 -1.39 -9.28
CA PRO A 45 20.93 -1.31 -9.73
C PRO A 45 21.30 0.11 -10.19
N SER A 46 22.61 0.40 -10.28
CA SER A 46 23.15 1.69 -10.70
C SER A 46 22.73 2.14 -12.10
N SER A 47 22.27 1.20 -12.94
CA SER A 47 21.71 1.48 -14.27
C SER A 47 20.43 2.33 -14.24
N GLY A 48 19.79 2.47 -13.08
CA GLY A 48 18.53 3.21 -12.90
C GLY A 48 17.28 2.43 -13.27
N HIS A 49 17.41 1.17 -13.70
CA HIS A 49 16.29 0.25 -13.83
C HIS A 49 15.83 -0.23 -12.46
N VAL A 50 14.58 -0.66 -12.35
CA VAL A 50 14.05 -1.24 -11.11
C VAL A 50 13.50 -2.62 -11.43
N TYR A 51 13.92 -3.61 -10.67
CA TYR A 51 13.44 -4.99 -10.78
C TYR A 51 12.77 -5.37 -9.47
N PHE A 52 11.66 -6.08 -9.57
CA PHE A 52 10.93 -6.57 -8.38
C PHE A 52 10.06 -7.77 -8.76
N THR A 53 9.53 -8.42 -7.76
CA THR A 53 8.52 -9.46 -7.93
C THR A 53 7.18 -8.90 -7.47
N LEU A 54 6.16 -8.98 -8.32
CA LEU A 54 4.78 -8.73 -7.95
C LEU A 54 4.15 -10.06 -7.56
N LYS A 55 3.59 -10.18 -6.37
CA LYS A 55 3.01 -11.42 -5.84
C LYS A 55 1.62 -11.19 -5.26
N ASP A 56 0.83 -12.24 -5.24
CA ASP A 56 -0.39 -12.35 -4.46
C ASP A 56 -0.41 -13.72 -3.74
N LYS A 57 -1.58 -14.14 -3.25
CA LYS A 57 -1.75 -15.43 -2.57
C LYS A 57 -1.60 -16.64 -3.50
N ASP A 58 -1.82 -16.45 -4.80
CA ASP A 58 -1.93 -17.54 -5.78
C ASP A 58 -0.74 -17.58 -6.75
N GLY A 59 0.06 -16.49 -6.85
CA GLY A 59 1.15 -16.44 -7.80
C GLY A 59 2.14 -15.30 -7.65
N ALA A 60 3.18 -15.35 -8.48
CA ALA A 60 4.20 -14.30 -8.52
C ALA A 60 4.72 -14.11 -9.95
N ILE A 61 5.03 -12.87 -10.32
CA ILE A 61 5.63 -12.52 -11.61
C ILE A 61 6.81 -11.56 -11.42
N LYS A 62 7.91 -11.82 -12.15
CA LYS A 62 9.03 -10.88 -12.21
C LYS A 62 8.65 -9.65 -12.99
N CYS A 63 8.97 -8.47 -12.46
CA CYS A 63 8.69 -7.17 -13.08
C CYS A 63 9.99 -6.45 -13.42
N ALA A 64 10.03 -5.82 -14.59
CA ALA A 64 11.14 -4.99 -15.03
C ALA A 64 10.61 -3.59 -15.39
N MET A 65 11.02 -2.58 -14.63
CA MET A 65 10.72 -1.17 -14.88
C MET A 65 11.96 -0.45 -15.38
N PHE A 66 11.94 0.00 -16.61
CA PHE A 66 13.08 0.68 -17.22
C PHE A 66 13.26 2.10 -16.67
N LYS A 67 14.50 2.61 -16.71
CA LYS A 67 14.86 3.93 -16.19
C LYS A 67 13.96 5.05 -16.71
N SER A 68 13.59 5.05 -17.98
CA SER A 68 12.72 6.04 -18.60
C SER A 68 11.32 6.09 -17.98
N VAL A 69 10.82 4.95 -17.52
CA VAL A 69 9.54 4.83 -16.79
C VAL A 69 9.74 5.23 -15.34
N ASN A 70 10.79 4.73 -14.70
CA ASN A 70 11.08 5.01 -13.28
C ASN A 70 11.19 6.52 -12.97
N ILE A 71 11.84 7.29 -13.84
CA ILE A 71 12.02 8.76 -13.66
C ILE A 71 10.69 9.52 -13.75
N ARG A 72 9.72 9.00 -14.49
CA ARG A 72 8.40 9.65 -14.69
C ARG A 72 7.38 9.31 -13.61
N GLN A 73 7.71 8.41 -12.68
CA GLN A 73 6.80 8.02 -11.62
C GLN A 73 6.85 9.01 -10.47
N ASN A 74 5.68 9.41 -9.98
CA ASN A 74 5.55 10.22 -8.75
C ASN A 74 5.58 9.35 -7.47
N PHE A 75 5.70 8.03 -7.64
CA PHE A 75 5.69 7.04 -6.57
C PHE A 75 6.99 6.23 -6.57
N THR A 76 7.62 6.13 -5.41
CA THR A 76 8.82 5.30 -5.23
C THR A 76 8.43 3.99 -4.57
N PRO A 77 8.40 2.87 -5.32
CA PRO A 77 7.97 1.59 -4.79
C PRO A 77 8.95 1.05 -3.73
N GLN A 78 8.39 0.37 -2.72
CA GLN A 78 9.10 -0.32 -1.64
C GLN A 78 8.58 -1.75 -1.50
N ASN A 79 9.36 -2.62 -0.84
CA ASN A 79 8.90 -3.97 -0.51
C ASN A 79 7.71 -3.87 0.46
N GLY A 80 6.66 -4.65 0.19
CA GLY A 80 5.41 -4.66 0.96
C GLY A 80 4.33 -3.72 0.41
N ASP A 81 4.65 -2.86 -0.57
CA ASP A 81 3.63 -1.99 -1.16
C ASP A 81 2.64 -2.80 -2.01
N GLN A 82 1.37 -2.56 -1.78
CA GLN A 82 0.29 -3.02 -2.66
C GLN A 82 0.15 -2.05 -3.84
N CYS A 83 0.35 -2.55 -5.06
CA CYS A 83 0.37 -1.73 -6.25
C CYS A 83 -0.46 -2.31 -7.39
N ILE A 84 -0.94 -1.43 -8.26
CA ILE A 84 -1.47 -1.78 -9.58
C ILE A 84 -0.37 -1.47 -10.59
N ILE A 85 0.08 -2.50 -11.30
CA ILE A 85 1.09 -2.39 -12.35
C ILE A 85 0.40 -2.44 -13.69
N LYS A 86 0.56 -1.38 -14.48
CA LYS A 86 0.16 -1.37 -15.89
C LYS A 86 1.37 -1.71 -16.74
N GLY A 87 1.26 -2.71 -17.60
CA GLY A 87 2.41 -3.19 -18.35
C GLY A 87 2.06 -4.16 -19.47
N GLN A 88 3.10 -4.77 -19.99
CA GLN A 88 3.04 -5.76 -21.06
C GLN A 88 3.73 -7.04 -20.58
N VAL A 89 3.05 -8.17 -20.73
CA VAL A 89 3.67 -9.46 -20.46
C VAL A 89 4.63 -9.81 -21.59
N SER A 90 5.82 -10.27 -21.24
CA SER A 90 6.86 -10.63 -22.19
C SER A 90 7.66 -11.83 -21.69
N LEU A 91 8.47 -12.38 -22.56
CA LEU A 91 9.46 -13.42 -22.25
C LEU A 91 10.87 -12.90 -22.54
N TYR A 92 11.75 -13.01 -21.56
CA TYR A 92 13.18 -12.76 -21.79
C TYR A 92 13.78 -13.96 -22.51
N THR A 93 13.93 -13.88 -23.82
CA THR A 93 14.18 -15.01 -24.72
C THR A 93 15.47 -15.77 -24.43
N ILE A 94 16.51 -15.12 -23.87
CA ILE A 94 17.82 -15.73 -23.58
C ILE A 94 17.71 -16.78 -22.45
N ARG A 95 16.88 -16.49 -21.42
CA ARG A 95 16.69 -17.35 -20.24
C ARG A 95 15.33 -18.03 -20.17
N GLY A 96 14.39 -17.62 -21.02
CA GLY A 96 13.00 -18.10 -20.94
C GLY A 96 12.22 -17.51 -19.75
N ASP A 97 12.68 -16.40 -19.15
CA ASP A 97 12.03 -15.79 -17.99
C ASP A 97 10.73 -15.10 -18.40
N PHE A 98 9.62 -15.55 -17.83
CA PHE A 98 8.32 -14.90 -17.92
C PHE A 98 8.33 -13.63 -17.06
N GLN A 99 7.99 -12.48 -17.63
CA GLN A 99 8.10 -11.21 -16.95
C GLN A 99 7.04 -10.18 -17.38
N LEU A 100 6.77 -9.22 -16.52
CA LEU A 100 5.94 -8.04 -16.79
C LEU A 100 6.84 -6.83 -17.00
N ILE A 101 6.79 -6.25 -18.20
CA ILE A 101 7.47 -4.99 -18.51
C ILE A 101 6.55 -3.85 -18.04
N VAL A 102 6.99 -3.14 -17.03
CA VAL A 102 6.23 -2.08 -16.37
C VAL A 102 6.18 -0.83 -17.24
N LYS A 103 4.99 -0.32 -17.53
CA LYS A 103 4.73 0.96 -18.21
C LYS A 103 4.29 2.04 -17.23
N ALA A 104 3.55 1.66 -16.17
CA ALA A 104 3.16 2.53 -15.08
C ALA A 104 2.96 1.73 -13.80
N ILE A 105 3.13 2.39 -12.65
CA ILE A 105 2.89 1.85 -11.33
C ILE A 105 2.06 2.84 -10.53
N GLU A 106 1.00 2.36 -9.91
CA GLU A 106 0.10 3.16 -9.06
C GLU A 106 -0.07 2.44 -7.72
N PRO A 107 0.02 3.15 -6.57
CA PRO A 107 -0.30 2.53 -5.30
C PRO A 107 -1.76 2.07 -5.30
N SER A 108 -2.01 0.84 -4.88
CA SER A 108 -3.36 0.33 -4.69
C SER A 108 -3.90 0.89 -3.37
N GLY A 109 -5.10 1.49 -3.38
CA GLY A 109 -5.63 2.29 -2.27
C GLY A 109 -5.71 1.62 -0.89
N ILE A 110 -5.54 0.31 -0.78
CA ILE A 110 -5.46 -0.41 0.50
C ILE A 110 -4.06 -0.26 1.12
N GLY A 111 -2.98 -0.28 0.31
CA GLY A 111 -1.61 -0.03 0.78
C GLY A 111 -1.33 1.44 1.09
N ASN A 112 -2.09 2.35 0.50
CA ASN A 112 -1.91 3.78 0.70
C ASN A 112 -2.22 4.21 2.15
N LEU A 113 -3.27 3.65 2.77
CA LEU A 113 -3.62 3.95 4.16
C LEU A 113 -2.54 3.51 5.16
N THR A 114 -1.97 2.32 4.98
CA THR A 114 -0.88 1.84 5.84
C THR A 114 0.39 2.67 5.64
N HIS A 115 0.72 3.02 4.41
CA HIS A 115 1.87 3.87 4.10
C HIS A 115 1.69 5.30 4.66
N GLU A 116 0.53 5.91 4.48
CA GLU A 116 0.17 7.22 5.06
C GLU A 116 0.21 7.19 6.59
N PHE A 117 -0.27 6.11 7.22
CA PHE A 117 -0.19 5.91 8.66
C PHE A 117 1.27 5.87 9.14
N GLU A 118 2.12 5.05 8.54
CA GLU A 118 3.54 4.96 8.92
C GLU A 118 4.30 6.27 8.66
N LYS A 119 3.98 6.96 7.58
CA LYS A 119 4.53 8.29 7.27
C LYS A 119 4.12 9.33 8.31
N LEU A 120 2.84 9.35 8.70
CA LEU A 120 2.33 10.22 9.76
C LEU A 120 2.99 9.89 11.10
N LYS A 121 3.04 8.62 11.48
CA LYS A 121 3.70 8.15 12.71
C LYS A 121 5.17 8.57 12.78
N LYS A 122 5.91 8.41 11.68
CA LYS A 122 7.31 8.88 11.59
C LYS A 122 7.42 10.39 11.73
N LYS A 123 6.52 11.15 11.10
CA LYS A 123 6.45 12.62 11.23
C LYS A 123 6.23 13.03 12.69
N LEU A 124 5.24 12.45 13.37
CA LEU A 124 4.91 12.74 14.76
C LEU A 124 6.05 12.34 15.72
N LYS A 125 6.73 11.21 15.43
CA LYS A 125 7.91 10.79 16.19
C LYS A 125 9.06 11.79 16.04
N ASN A 126 9.34 12.28 14.84
CA ASN A 126 10.38 13.29 14.60
C ASN A 126 10.07 14.65 15.25
N GLN A 127 8.80 14.94 15.51
CA GLN A 127 8.35 16.12 16.28
C GLN A 127 8.46 15.91 17.80
N GLY A 128 8.91 14.74 18.26
CA GLY A 128 9.06 14.42 19.67
C GLY A 128 7.77 14.11 20.43
N LEU A 129 6.62 14.04 19.73
CA LEU A 129 5.31 13.88 20.38
C LEU A 129 5.15 12.55 21.14
N PHE A 130 6.03 11.56 20.87
CA PHE A 130 6.05 10.28 21.58
C PHE A 130 7.08 10.23 22.71
N ASP A 131 7.89 11.26 22.86
CA ASP A 131 8.98 11.29 23.85
C ASP A 131 8.40 11.41 25.26
N SER A 132 8.88 10.57 26.16
CA SER A 132 8.44 10.54 27.57
C SER A 132 8.65 11.87 28.27
N ASN A 133 9.67 12.63 27.86
CA ASN A 133 10.04 13.92 28.46
C ASN A 133 9.04 15.04 28.19
N GLN A 134 8.22 14.90 27.15
CA GLN A 134 7.18 15.85 26.77
C GLN A 134 5.83 15.52 27.40
N LYS A 135 5.70 14.37 28.05
CA LYS A 135 4.45 13.92 28.64
C LYS A 135 4.30 14.42 30.06
N LEU A 136 3.16 15.04 30.34
CA LEU A 136 2.81 15.45 31.70
C LEU A 136 2.41 14.23 32.53
N VAL A 137 2.73 14.27 33.83
CA VAL A 137 2.30 13.26 34.79
C VAL A 137 0.79 13.36 34.97
N ILE A 138 0.09 12.24 34.83
CA ILE A 138 -1.36 12.17 35.05
C ILE A 138 -1.62 12.39 36.56
N PRO A 139 -2.47 13.35 36.96
CA PRO A 139 -2.78 13.56 38.37
C PRO A 139 -3.53 12.37 38.96
N GLN A 140 -3.11 11.92 40.15
CA GLN A 140 -3.73 10.78 40.82
C GLN A 140 -5.17 11.03 41.27
N ASN A 141 -5.49 12.27 41.69
CA ASN A 141 -6.79 12.68 42.15
C ASN A 141 -7.26 13.96 41.41
N PRO A 142 -7.76 13.86 40.18
CA PRO A 142 -8.22 15.02 39.44
C PRO A 142 -9.50 15.55 40.06
N LYS A 143 -9.55 16.87 40.31
CA LYS A 143 -10.76 17.55 40.78
C LYS A 143 -11.78 17.82 39.67
N HIS A 144 -11.28 17.88 38.42
CA HIS A 144 -12.06 18.19 37.24
C HIS A 144 -11.59 17.40 36.04
N VAL A 145 -12.52 16.80 35.30
CA VAL A 145 -12.27 16.04 34.07
C VAL A 145 -13.12 16.62 32.95
N GLY A 146 -12.46 17.01 31.86
CA GLY A 146 -13.14 17.40 30.61
C GLY A 146 -13.37 16.16 29.74
N VAL A 147 -14.55 16.00 29.18
CA VAL A 147 -14.92 14.92 28.26
C VAL A 147 -15.37 15.54 26.95
N ILE A 148 -14.79 15.11 25.84
CA ILE A 148 -15.18 15.52 24.49
C ILE A 148 -15.82 14.32 23.82
N THR A 149 -17.13 14.34 23.65
CA THR A 149 -17.90 13.24 23.05
C THR A 149 -19.34 13.66 22.74
N SER A 150 -20.10 12.79 22.11
CA SER A 150 -21.55 13.00 21.95
C SER A 150 -22.30 12.59 23.24
N PRO A 151 -23.20 13.43 23.75
CA PRO A 151 -23.94 13.18 24.99
C PRO A 151 -24.84 11.94 24.95
N SER A 152 -25.28 11.55 23.76
CA SER A 152 -26.18 10.41 23.55
C SER A 152 -25.51 9.05 23.48
N THR A 153 -24.17 8.98 23.62
CA THR A 153 -23.42 7.72 23.47
C THR A 153 -23.39 6.92 24.78
N ALA A 154 -23.41 5.59 24.64
CA ALA A 154 -23.17 4.67 25.76
C ALA A 154 -21.84 4.94 26.46
N ALA A 155 -20.80 5.30 25.69
CA ALA A 155 -19.47 5.62 26.20
C ALA A 155 -19.49 6.79 27.20
N PHE A 156 -20.30 7.84 26.96
CA PHE A 156 -20.44 8.94 27.90
C PHE A 156 -21.14 8.51 29.20
N GLN A 157 -22.17 7.69 29.10
CA GLN A 157 -22.86 7.15 30.27
C GLN A 157 -21.94 6.26 31.11
N ASP A 158 -21.07 5.47 30.47
CA ASP A 158 -20.09 4.64 31.16
C ASP A 158 -19.03 5.49 31.88
N ILE A 159 -18.60 6.61 31.29
CA ILE A 159 -17.68 7.55 31.94
C ILE A 159 -18.34 8.13 33.21
N ILE A 160 -19.56 8.67 33.09
CA ILE A 160 -20.29 9.24 34.22
C ILE A 160 -20.45 8.22 35.34
N SER A 161 -20.98 7.05 35.02
CA SER A 161 -21.24 6.00 36.03
C SER A 161 -19.95 5.53 36.72
N THR A 162 -18.86 5.45 35.99
CA THR A 162 -17.56 5.05 36.53
C THR A 162 -16.96 6.14 37.40
N VAL A 163 -16.99 7.41 37.01
CA VAL A 163 -16.46 8.51 37.81
C VAL A 163 -17.30 8.71 39.06
N MET A 164 -18.64 8.68 38.97
CA MET A 164 -19.53 8.80 40.12
C MET A 164 -19.30 7.70 41.16
N ARG A 165 -19.02 6.49 40.71
CA ARG A 165 -18.75 5.34 41.59
C ARG A 165 -17.38 5.40 42.27
N ARG A 166 -16.34 5.86 41.55
CA ARG A 166 -14.94 5.77 42.00
C ARG A 166 -14.38 7.08 42.55
N ALA A 167 -14.87 8.22 42.10
CA ALA A 167 -14.40 9.54 42.46
C ALA A 167 -15.58 10.56 42.44
N PRO A 168 -16.57 10.43 43.37
CA PRO A 168 -17.81 11.22 43.34
C PRO A 168 -17.58 12.73 43.53
N SER A 169 -16.43 13.14 44.04
CA SER A 169 -16.07 14.56 44.18
C SER A 169 -15.46 15.18 42.94
N THR A 170 -15.22 14.40 41.88
CA THR A 170 -14.65 14.88 40.62
C THR A 170 -15.74 15.54 39.77
N GLN A 171 -15.54 16.79 39.41
CA GLN A 171 -16.42 17.52 38.49
C GLN A 171 -16.19 17.06 37.05
N ILE A 172 -17.27 16.86 36.29
CA ILE A 172 -17.20 16.49 34.87
C ILE A 172 -17.75 17.66 34.05
N SER A 173 -16.99 18.11 33.04
CA SER A 173 -17.44 19.00 31.98
C SER A 173 -17.49 18.30 30.67
N LEU A 174 -18.63 18.39 29.97
CA LEU A 174 -18.82 17.85 28.63
C LEU A 174 -18.65 18.96 27.59
N SER A 175 -17.79 18.66 26.59
CA SER A 175 -17.77 19.39 25.31
C SER A 175 -18.41 18.48 24.26
N GLU A 176 -19.55 18.90 23.73
CA GLU A 176 -20.28 18.11 22.76
C GLU A 176 -19.54 18.09 21.43
N ALA A 177 -19.23 16.89 20.92
CA ALA A 177 -18.57 16.69 19.64
C ALA A 177 -19.02 15.38 18.96
N VAL A 178 -19.04 15.38 17.63
CA VAL A 178 -19.20 14.18 16.82
C VAL A 178 -17.85 13.49 16.73
N VAL A 179 -17.72 12.28 17.32
CA VAL A 179 -16.44 11.56 17.43
C VAL A 179 -16.27 10.43 16.42
N GLN A 180 -17.24 10.23 15.51
CA GLN A 180 -17.23 9.21 14.46
C GLN A 180 -17.70 9.78 13.13
N GLY A 181 -17.16 9.25 12.01
CA GLY A 181 -17.48 9.69 10.65
C GLY A 181 -16.44 10.67 10.07
N GLU A 182 -16.62 11.01 8.79
CA GLU A 182 -15.64 11.81 8.01
C GLU A 182 -15.38 13.20 8.59
N ASN A 183 -16.38 13.81 9.22
CA ASN A 183 -16.29 15.16 9.79
C ASN A 183 -15.94 15.20 11.29
N ALA A 184 -15.62 14.05 11.91
CA ALA A 184 -15.32 14.00 13.34
C ALA A 184 -14.14 14.89 13.73
N HIS A 185 -13.11 14.96 12.89
CA HIS A 185 -11.91 15.78 13.12
C HIS A 185 -12.18 17.31 13.12
N ILE A 186 -13.28 17.74 12.50
CA ILE A 186 -13.70 19.16 12.48
C ILE A 186 -14.50 19.49 13.76
N SER A 187 -15.21 18.50 14.30
CA SER A 187 -16.07 18.65 15.47
C SER A 187 -15.28 18.62 16.78
N ILE A 188 -14.12 17.95 16.83
CA ILE A 188 -13.23 17.84 17.99
C ILE A 188 -12.28 19.02 18.05
#